data_5fb0983676c12c81ecd12936837260ce
#
_entry.id   5fb0983676c12c81ecd12936837260ce
#
_cell.length_a   1.000
_cell.length_b   1.000
_cell.length_c   1.000
_cell.angle_alpha   90.00
_cell.angle_beta   90.00
_cell.angle_gamma   90.00
#
_symmetry.space_group_name_H-M   'P 1'
#
loop_
_entity.id
_entity.type
_entity.pdbx_description
1 polymer ?
#
loop_
_entity_poly.entity_id
_entity_poly.type
_entity_poly.pdbx_seq_one_letter_code
_entity_poly.pdbx_strand_id
1 'polypeptide(L)'
;MQKDCGFQSKNKRFRYRAAAIIVENDCVLFAGNEINDYYYSIGGGVHVGETAEEAVQREVFEETGIHYEIEHLAIIHENFFVESTGKYKGLDSHEIAFYFLMKSRGTQKLMSNSFTQGVKENMH
;
A
#
# COMPACT_ATOMS: atom_id res chain seq x y z
N MET A 1 -17.68 -11.70 -0.73
CA MET A 1 -16.53 -11.44 0.12
C MET A 1 -15.25 -11.45 -0.69
N GLN A 2 -14.42 -10.45 -0.49
CA GLN A 2 -13.16 -10.33 -1.21
C GLN A 2 -12.05 -11.08 -0.49
N LYS A 3 -11.25 -11.80 -1.25
CA LYS A 3 -10.11 -12.53 -0.70
C LYS A 3 -8.83 -12.07 -1.36
N ASP A 4 -7.80 -11.92 -0.55
CA ASP A 4 -6.49 -11.57 -1.08
C ASP A 4 -5.87 -12.72 -1.84
N CYS A 5 -5.11 -12.38 -2.86
CA CYS A 5 -4.29 -13.34 -3.58
C CYS A 5 -3.09 -13.67 -2.71
N GLY A 6 -3.18 -14.76 -2.00
CA GLY A 6 -2.10 -15.17 -1.12
C GLY A 6 -2.53 -16.40 -0.35
N PHE A 7 -1.60 -16.91 0.42
CA PHE A 7 -1.90 -18.09 1.23
C PHE A 7 -0.89 -18.23 2.34
N GLN A 8 -1.24 -19.04 3.31
CA GLN A 8 -0.35 -19.38 4.40
C GLN A 8 -0.22 -20.90 4.46
N SER A 9 0.98 -21.40 4.60
CA SER A 9 1.23 -22.81 4.72
C SER A 9 2.26 -23.00 5.83
N LYS A 10 1.82 -23.61 6.96
CA LYS A 10 2.66 -23.79 8.14
C LYS A 10 3.22 -22.44 8.59
N ASN A 11 4.54 -22.28 8.60
CA ASN A 11 5.15 -21.03 9.05
C ASN A 11 5.52 -20.10 7.90
N LYS A 12 4.94 -20.32 6.72
CA LYS A 12 5.25 -19.52 5.54
C LYS A 12 4.00 -18.83 5.04
N ARG A 13 4.18 -17.65 4.47
CA ARG A 13 3.08 -16.86 3.94
C ARG A 13 3.50 -16.27 2.61
N PHE A 14 2.64 -16.39 1.60
CA PHE A 14 2.82 -15.72 0.31
C PHE A 14 1.78 -14.63 0.17
N ARG A 15 2.19 -13.47 -0.35
CA ARG A 15 1.23 -12.41 -0.62
C ARG A 15 1.57 -11.67 -1.91
N TYR A 16 0.52 -11.23 -2.58
CA TYR A 16 0.59 -10.44 -3.80
C TYR A 16 0.01 -9.08 -3.47
N ARG A 17 0.80 -8.05 -3.70
CA ARG A 17 0.47 -6.71 -3.23
C ARG A 17 0.59 -5.70 -4.35
N ALA A 18 -0.25 -4.66 -4.34
CA ALA A 18 -0.13 -3.52 -5.24
C ALA A 18 0.03 -2.28 -4.38
N ALA A 19 0.97 -1.43 -4.76
CA ALA A 19 1.27 -0.25 -3.98
C ALA A 19 1.49 0.95 -4.90
N ALA A 20 1.31 2.13 -4.36
CA ALA A 20 1.38 3.37 -5.10
C ALA A 20 2.58 4.19 -4.69
N ILE A 21 3.21 4.80 -5.69
CA ILE A 21 4.19 5.85 -5.48
C ILE A 21 3.48 7.14 -5.87
N ILE A 22 3.25 7.99 -4.91
CA ILE A 22 2.51 9.24 -5.12
C ILE A 22 3.43 10.40 -4.77
N VAL A 23 3.65 11.28 -5.74
CA VAL A 23 4.50 12.46 -5.55
C VAL A 23 3.62 13.69 -5.71
N GLU A 24 3.54 14.50 -4.66
CA GLU A 24 2.80 15.76 -4.70
C GLU A 24 3.69 16.84 -4.13
N ASN A 25 3.85 17.92 -4.86
CA ASN A 25 4.66 19.06 -4.40
C ASN A 25 6.06 18.62 -3.99
N ASP A 26 6.67 17.75 -4.79
CA ASP A 26 8.01 17.21 -4.56
C ASP A 26 8.13 16.35 -3.31
N CYS A 27 7.00 15.91 -2.77
CA CYS A 27 6.98 15.02 -1.60
C CYS A 27 6.36 13.69 -1.97
N VAL A 28 6.91 12.61 -1.42
CA VAL A 28 6.36 11.27 -1.59
C VAL A 28 5.43 10.99 -0.42
N LEU A 29 4.25 10.46 -0.72
CA LEU A 29 3.24 10.18 0.30
C LEU A 29 3.40 8.76 0.83
N PHE A 30 3.32 8.63 2.16
CA PHE A 30 3.34 7.35 2.84
C PHE A 30 2.20 7.30 3.84
N ALA A 31 1.73 6.09 4.13
CA ALA A 31 0.83 5.86 5.25
C ALA A 31 1.67 5.64 6.49
N GLY A 32 1.20 6.16 7.62
CA GLY A 32 1.87 6.02 8.88
C GLY A 32 1.02 5.25 9.86
N ASN A 33 1.67 4.68 10.86
CA ASN A 33 1.01 3.95 11.92
C ASN A 33 1.56 4.44 13.26
N GLU A 34 0.72 5.08 14.05
CA GLU A 34 1.16 5.64 15.32
C GLU A 34 1.62 4.58 16.31
N ILE A 35 1.01 3.42 16.24
CA ILE A 35 1.32 2.35 17.17
C ILE A 35 2.73 1.81 16.94
N ASN A 36 3.08 1.63 15.68
CA ASN A 36 4.34 1.01 15.31
C ASN A 36 5.44 2.00 14.98
N ASP A 37 5.08 3.27 14.84
CA ASP A 37 6.04 4.35 14.62
C ASP A 37 6.90 4.10 13.37
N TYR A 38 6.27 3.67 12.30
CA TYR A 38 6.94 3.51 11.01
C TYR A 38 6.00 3.88 9.87
N TYR A 39 6.57 4.04 8.69
CA TYR A 39 5.83 4.41 7.49
C TYR A 39 5.93 3.30 6.46
N TYR A 40 4.90 3.16 5.65
CA TYR A 40 4.87 2.16 4.59
C TYR A 40 4.16 2.74 3.37
N SER A 41 4.39 2.13 2.22
CA SER A 41 3.78 2.61 0.99
C SER A 41 2.27 2.39 1.02
N ILE A 42 1.56 3.29 0.36
CA ILE A 42 0.10 3.21 0.25
C ILE A 42 -0.23 2.05 -0.68
N GLY A 43 -1.00 1.10 -0.18
CA GLY A 43 -1.37 -0.06 -0.98
C GLY A 43 -1.85 -1.19 -0.11
N GLY A 44 -2.01 -2.35 -0.72
CA GLY A 44 -2.48 -3.52 0.01
C GLY A 44 -2.56 -4.73 -0.89
N GLY A 45 -3.18 -5.78 -0.37
CA GLY A 45 -3.31 -7.03 -1.10
C GLY A 45 -4.22 -6.91 -2.31
N VAL A 46 -3.82 -7.56 -3.39
CA VAL A 46 -4.65 -7.69 -4.57
C VAL A 46 -5.68 -8.76 -4.26
N HIS A 47 -6.94 -8.49 -4.56
CA HIS A 47 -8.01 -9.47 -4.34
C HIS A 47 -8.06 -10.45 -5.51
N VAL A 48 -8.48 -11.68 -5.23
CA VAL A 48 -8.68 -12.66 -6.30
C VAL A 48 -9.70 -12.10 -7.28
N GLY A 49 -9.34 -12.10 -8.56
CA GLY A 49 -10.20 -11.58 -9.61
C GLY A 49 -9.99 -10.11 -9.92
N GLU A 50 -9.12 -9.45 -9.18
CA GLU A 50 -8.81 -8.04 -9.36
C GLU A 50 -7.45 -7.91 -10.03
N THR A 51 -7.29 -6.96 -10.93
CA THR A 51 -5.95 -6.71 -11.48
C THR A 51 -5.16 -5.88 -10.47
N ALA A 52 -3.84 -5.86 -10.65
CA ALA A 52 -3.00 -5.04 -9.78
C ALA A 52 -3.34 -3.56 -9.94
N GLU A 53 -3.68 -3.13 -11.17
CA GLU A 53 -4.10 -1.75 -11.42
C GLU A 53 -5.36 -1.40 -10.65
N GLU A 54 -6.35 -2.28 -10.69
CA GLU A 54 -7.58 -2.06 -9.94
C GLU A 54 -7.31 -2.01 -8.44
N ALA A 55 -6.44 -2.91 -7.99
CA ALA A 55 -6.13 -2.99 -6.57
C ALA A 55 -5.47 -1.71 -6.07
N VAL A 56 -4.47 -1.19 -6.80
CA VAL A 56 -3.78 0.00 -6.33
C VAL A 56 -4.72 1.20 -6.31
N GLN A 57 -5.58 1.32 -7.31
CA GLN A 57 -6.53 2.43 -7.33
C GLN A 57 -7.54 2.33 -6.19
N ARG A 58 -8.00 1.13 -5.89
CA ARG A 58 -8.90 0.92 -4.76
C ARG A 58 -8.23 1.26 -3.44
N GLU A 59 -7.00 0.76 -3.24
CA GLU A 59 -6.29 1.01 -1.98
C GLU A 59 -5.98 2.49 -1.78
N VAL A 60 -5.57 3.17 -2.85
CA VAL A 60 -5.28 4.59 -2.75
C VAL A 60 -6.54 5.35 -2.36
N PHE A 61 -7.67 5.02 -2.99
CA PHE A 61 -8.91 5.69 -2.64
C PHE A 61 -9.32 5.42 -1.19
N GLU A 62 -9.15 4.18 -0.73
CA GLU A 62 -9.50 3.84 0.65
C GLU A 62 -8.66 4.62 1.66
N GLU A 63 -7.41 4.87 1.33
CA GLU A 63 -6.50 5.50 2.28
C GLU A 63 -6.45 7.02 2.15
N THR A 64 -6.72 7.57 0.97
CA THR A 64 -6.62 9.02 0.76
C THR A 64 -7.95 9.70 0.48
N GLY A 65 -8.96 8.94 0.07
CA GLY A 65 -10.22 9.53 -0.36
C GLY A 65 -10.18 10.13 -1.74
N ILE A 66 -9.08 9.94 -2.46
CA ILE A 66 -8.90 10.55 -3.78
C ILE A 66 -8.70 9.46 -4.82
N HIS A 67 -9.36 9.60 -5.97
CA HIS A 67 -9.17 8.71 -7.10
C HIS A 67 -7.95 9.17 -7.88
N TYR A 68 -6.88 8.41 -7.79
CA TYR A 68 -5.67 8.69 -8.55
C TYR A 68 -5.65 7.83 -9.81
N GLU A 69 -5.08 8.38 -10.87
CA GLU A 69 -4.84 7.63 -12.10
C GLU A 69 -3.41 7.10 -12.09
N ILE A 70 -3.24 5.95 -12.70
CA ILE A 70 -1.92 5.34 -12.84
C ILE A 70 -1.20 5.97 -14.00
N GLU A 71 0.05 6.37 -13.78
CA GLU A 71 0.89 6.79 -14.88
C GLU A 71 1.55 5.58 -15.54
N HIS A 72 2.22 4.76 -14.76
CA HIS A 72 2.78 3.51 -15.27
C HIS A 72 3.24 2.61 -14.13
N LEU A 73 3.43 1.35 -14.46
CA LEU A 73 4.04 0.40 -13.54
C LEU A 73 5.52 0.73 -13.44
N ALA A 74 5.99 1.00 -12.25
CA ALA A 74 7.36 1.44 -12.04
C ALA A 74 8.29 0.30 -11.67
N ILE A 75 7.88 -0.54 -10.73
CA ILE A 75 8.75 -1.56 -10.16
C ILE A 75 7.92 -2.79 -9.82
N ILE A 76 8.48 -3.96 -10.07
CA ILE A 76 7.98 -5.21 -9.52
C ILE A 76 9.04 -5.67 -8.54
N HIS A 77 8.66 -5.81 -7.29
CA HIS A 77 9.61 -6.10 -6.21
C HIS A 77 9.24 -7.41 -5.53
N GLU A 78 10.22 -8.29 -5.45
CA GLU A 78 10.05 -9.53 -4.73
C GLU A 78 10.84 -9.44 -3.43
N ASN A 79 10.19 -9.76 -2.33
CA ASN A 79 10.78 -9.55 -1.02
C ASN A 79 10.55 -10.77 -0.13
N PHE A 80 11.55 -11.07 0.69
CA PHE A 80 11.48 -12.16 1.66
C PHE A 80 11.80 -11.55 3.02
N PHE A 81 10.93 -11.81 3.99
CA PHE A 81 11.14 -11.24 5.33
C PHE A 81 10.37 -12.06 6.35
N VAL A 82 10.75 -11.90 7.62
CA VAL A 82 9.99 -12.49 8.73
C VAL A 82 9.14 -11.39 9.34
N GLU A 83 7.84 -11.69 9.49
CA GLU A 83 6.92 -10.70 10.09
C GLU A 83 7.33 -10.46 11.53
N SER A 84 7.48 -9.20 11.89
CA SER A 84 7.93 -8.85 13.22
C SER A 84 6.80 -8.48 14.17
N THR A 85 5.60 -8.19 13.64
CA THR A 85 4.47 -7.76 14.46
C THR A 85 3.17 -8.30 13.89
N GLY A 86 2.11 -8.18 14.68
CA GLY A 86 0.77 -8.45 14.23
C GLY A 86 0.42 -9.93 14.20
N LYS A 87 -0.67 -10.22 13.55
CA LYS A 87 -1.23 -11.55 13.53
C LYS A 87 -0.35 -12.56 12.80
N TYR A 88 0.54 -12.09 11.94
CA TYR A 88 1.42 -12.98 11.18
C TYR A 88 2.83 -13.02 11.73
N LYS A 89 3.03 -12.52 12.94
CA LYS A 89 4.35 -12.44 13.56
C LYS A 89 5.02 -13.83 13.55
N GLY A 90 6.27 -13.85 13.14
CA GLY A 90 7.05 -15.07 13.12
C GLY A 90 6.95 -15.86 11.83
N LEU A 91 6.08 -15.48 10.91
CA LEU A 91 5.96 -16.20 9.65
C LEU A 91 7.02 -15.73 8.66
N ASP A 92 7.59 -16.70 7.93
CA ASP A 92 8.45 -16.38 6.81
C ASP A 92 7.58 -15.94 5.65
N SER A 93 7.72 -14.68 5.24
CA SER A 93 6.88 -14.10 4.22
C SER A 93 7.62 -13.94 2.92
N HIS A 94 6.92 -14.24 1.85
CA HIS A 94 7.39 -14.07 0.47
C HIS A 94 6.35 -13.19 -0.21
N GLU A 95 6.78 -12.01 -0.64
CA GLU A 95 5.85 -11.02 -1.17
C GLU A 95 6.29 -10.58 -2.56
N ILE A 96 5.33 -10.49 -3.48
CA ILE A 96 5.55 -9.84 -4.77
C ILE A 96 4.67 -8.60 -4.77
N ALA A 97 5.28 -7.44 -4.97
CA ALA A 97 4.57 -6.17 -4.96
C ALA A 97 4.77 -5.44 -6.27
N PHE A 98 3.67 -4.98 -6.84
CA PHE A 98 3.67 -4.14 -8.02
C PHE A 98 3.54 -2.70 -7.56
N TYR A 99 4.55 -1.88 -7.86
CA TYR A 99 4.55 -0.46 -7.48
C TYR A 99 4.22 0.37 -8.71
N PHE A 100 3.16 1.16 -8.61
CA PHE A 100 2.70 2.01 -9.71
C PHE A 100 3.00 3.46 -9.38
N LEU A 101 3.57 4.17 -10.33
CA LEU A 101 3.67 5.62 -10.21
C LEU A 101 2.32 6.19 -10.59
N MET A 102 1.75 7.00 -9.71
CA MET A 102 0.46 7.62 -9.94
C MET A 102 0.66 9.00 -10.53
N LYS A 103 -0.33 9.49 -11.27
CA LYS A 103 -0.28 10.84 -11.82
C LYS A 103 -0.51 11.83 -10.70
N SER A 104 0.36 12.82 -10.61
CA SER A 104 0.22 13.88 -9.61
C SER A 104 -1.06 14.65 -9.86
N ARG A 105 -1.74 15.02 -8.79
CA ARG A 105 -2.97 15.81 -8.90
C ARG A 105 -2.76 17.25 -8.45
N GLY A 106 -1.60 17.57 -7.89
CA GLY A 106 -1.33 18.91 -7.44
C GLY A 106 -2.19 19.32 -6.26
N THR A 107 -2.59 18.39 -5.44
CA THR A 107 -3.52 18.69 -4.36
C THR A 107 -2.79 19.05 -3.07
N GLN A 108 -3.09 20.21 -2.56
CA GLN A 108 -2.58 20.67 -1.28
C GLN A 108 -3.39 20.07 -0.13
N LYS A 109 -4.65 19.79 -0.39
CA LYS A 109 -5.54 19.29 0.63
C LYS A 109 -5.05 17.98 1.20
N LEU A 110 -4.55 17.09 0.37
CA LEU A 110 -4.05 15.81 0.81
C LEU A 110 -2.86 16.00 1.73
N MET A 111 -1.97 16.91 1.37
CA MET A 111 -0.78 17.17 2.17
C MET A 111 -1.13 17.69 3.56
N SER A 112 -2.14 18.52 3.65
CA SER A 112 -2.47 19.14 4.92
C SER A 112 -3.18 18.19 5.87
N ASN A 113 -3.76 17.14 5.36
CA ASN A 113 -4.39 16.16 6.21
C ASN A 113 -3.40 15.27 6.90
N SER A 114 -2.33 15.54 6.66
CA SER A 114 -1.37 14.69 7.09
C SER A 114 -1.39 14.45 8.44
N PHE A 115 -1.96 14.48 8.06
CA PHE A 115 -1.87 14.07 8.65
C PHE A 115 -2.50 13.55 9.34
N THR A 116 -2.98 13.55 9.37
CA THR A 116 -3.45 13.21 9.85
C THR A 116 -4.17 12.43 9.97
N GLN A 117 -4.79 12.22 9.88
CA GLN A 117 -5.31 11.42 10.04
C GLN A 117 -5.79 10.75 9.34
N GLY A 118 -5.56 10.34 8.91
CA GLY A 118 -5.78 9.73 8.20
C GLY A 118 -6.36 9.35 8.10
N VAL A 119 -6.53 9.36 7.72
CA VAL A 119 -6.81 9.21 7.64
C VAL A 119 -6.97 8.71 8.28
N LYS A 120 -7.07 8.76 8.70
CA LYS A 120 -6.85 8.62 9.23
C LYS A 120 -6.14 8.40 9.67
N GLU A 121 -5.99 8.25 9.56
CA GLU A 121 -5.03 8.09 9.90
C GLU A 121 -4.10 8.93 9.71
N ASN A 122 -3.08 9.05 10.06
CA ASN A 122 -2.11 10.08 9.85
C ASN A 122 -1.32 9.90 8.61
N MET A 123 -1.25 10.93 7.78
CA MET A 123 -0.45 10.95 6.58
C MET A 123 0.65 11.95 6.77
N HIS A 124 1.86 11.59 6.45
CA HIS A 124 3.02 12.45 6.61
C HIS A 124 3.82 12.57 5.34
#